data_f4724432396d0a2e5c00a3441922f773
#
_entry.id   f4724432396d0a2e5c00a3441922f773
#
_cell.length_a   1.000
_cell.length_b   1.000
_cell.length_c   1.000
_cell.angle_alpha   90.00
_cell.angle_beta   90.00
_cell.angle_gamma   90.00
#
_symmetry.space_group_name_H-M   'P 1'
#
loop_
_entity.id
_entity.type
_entity.pdbx_description
1 polymer ?
#
loop_
_entity_poly.entity_id
_entity_poly.type
_entity_poly.pdbx_seq_one_letter_code
_entity_poly.pdbx_strand_id
1 'polypeptide(L)'
;VDSLAANLAALTPHQVMVLACYRPLARLAGADALLARDWDGPVRQVLHEQIATVREEAAIAAALPSLTPMRYESSLAVQDQYEANPYPRWRRPGPGSMLTHVQGRALPPEPLVLVAGCGTGKQAVQATLMISGARTLAVDLSRTSLAYAVRKTRELGLDQRITYAQADLMELHGEAQFDMVQSAGVLHHMADPFEGARRICRLAKPGGLIALGLYSARARVGLGPARALAKAYTPQTVRALRQAIINLPDDDPVRRRIVASADFYSTSGCRDLLMHVQEHHLTIADLRRILDENGLTFLGFLQFEFKGIRDAYRARFPHDPAGLDLDAWDIFEAERPTTFARMYQFWAGKRA
;
A
#
# COMPACT_ATOMS: atom_id res chain seq x y z
N VAL A 1 33.42 -5.45 7.65
CA VAL A 1 32.48 -5.24 6.55
C VAL A 1 33.06 -4.31 5.49
N ASP A 2 33.65 -3.18 5.90
CA ASP A 2 34.22 -2.19 4.96
C ASP A 2 35.42 -2.75 4.18
N SER A 3 36.26 -3.54 4.83
CA SER A 3 37.37 -4.25 4.17
C SER A 3 36.90 -5.27 3.13
N LEU A 4 35.75 -5.92 3.36
CA LEU A 4 35.15 -6.81 2.37
C LEU A 4 34.59 -6.03 1.16
N ALA A 5 34.02 -4.86 1.40
CA ALA A 5 33.48 -4.01 0.33
C ALA A 5 34.57 -3.42 -0.59
N ALA A 6 35.83 -3.34 -0.10
CA ALA A 6 36.95 -2.81 -0.88
C ALA A 6 37.49 -3.77 -1.96
N ASN A 7 37.24 -5.08 -1.85
CA ASN A 7 37.75 -6.08 -2.82
C ASN A 7 36.71 -7.16 -3.13
N LEU A 8 35.68 -6.78 -3.91
CA LEU A 8 34.59 -7.67 -4.27
C LEU A 8 35.02 -8.88 -5.10
N ALA A 9 36.06 -8.73 -5.92
CA ALA A 9 36.54 -9.78 -6.82
C ALA A 9 37.11 -11.00 -6.08
N ALA A 10 37.66 -10.81 -4.88
CA ALA A 10 38.32 -11.86 -4.09
C ALA A 10 37.41 -12.48 -3.00
N LEU A 11 36.16 -12.07 -2.88
CA LEU A 11 35.26 -12.57 -1.84
C LEU A 11 34.95 -14.06 -1.98
N THR A 12 34.96 -14.77 -0.84
CA THR A 12 34.42 -16.13 -0.74
C THR A 12 32.89 -16.12 -0.64
N PRO A 13 32.18 -17.23 -0.89
CA PRO A 13 30.73 -17.33 -0.72
C PRO A 13 30.26 -16.83 0.66
N HIS A 14 30.92 -17.25 1.74
CA HIS A 14 30.58 -16.81 3.09
C HIS A 14 30.74 -15.28 3.27
N GLN A 15 31.80 -14.70 2.75
CA GLN A 15 32.05 -13.26 2.85
C GLN A 15 31.02 -12.44 2.08
N VAL A 16 30.55 -12.92 0.92
CA VAL A 16 29.44 -12.30 0.18
C VAL A 16 28.17 -12.31 1.02
N MET A 17 27.82 -13.44 1.64
CA MET A 17 26.65 -13.55 2.51
C MET A 17 26.73 -12.61 3.71
N VAL A 18 27.88 -12.54 4.38
CA VAL A 18 28.11 -11.58 5.48
C VAL A 18 27.96 -10.15 4.98
N LEU A 19 28.58 -9.79 3.87
CA LEU A 19 28.47 -8.44 3.29
C LEU A 19 27.01 -8.08 2.96
N ALA A 20 26.27 -9.00 2.38
CA ALA A 20 24.84 -8.84 2.02
C ALA A 20 23.93 -8.58 3.23
N CYS A 21 24.31 -9.09 4.42
CA CYS A 21 23.54 -8.82 5.65
C CYS A 21 23.67 -7.37 6.15
N TYR A 22 24.79 -6.70 5.84
CA TYR A 22 25.11 -5.38 6.40
C TYR A 22 25.13 -4.24 5.39
N ARG A 23 25.28 -4.55 4.10
CA ARG A 23 25.38 -3.56 3.01
C ARG A 23 24.46 -3.92 1.85
N PRO A 24 23.73 -2.95 1.29
CA PRO A 24 22.98 -3.16 0.02
C PRO A 24 23.98 -3.36 -1.11
N LEU A 25 24.11 -4.58 -1.62
CA LEU A 25 25.16 -4.95 -2.58
C LEU A 25 25.11 -4.10 -3.86
N ALA A 26 23.94 -3.78 -4.38
CA ALA A 26 23.78 -2.96 -5.60
C ALA A 26 24.37 -1.54 -5.48
N ARG A 27 24.64 -1.05 -4.26
CA ARG A 27 25.23 0.27 -4.02
C ARG A 27 26.74 0.25 -3.92
N LEU A 28 27.36 -0.93 -3.94
CA LEU A 28 28.81 -1.06 -3.88
C LEU A 28 29.42 -0.79 -5.27
N ALA A 29 30.53 -0.06 -5.29
CA ALA A 29 31.31 0.13 -6.52
C ALA A 29 31.82 -1.24 -7.02
N GLY A 30 31.60 -1.55 -8.29
CA GLY A 30 31.99 -2.82 -8.89
C GLY A 30 31.13 -4.03 -8.50
N ALA A 31 29.93 -3.81 -7.91
CA ALA A 31 29.01 -4.90 -7.54
C ALA A 31 28.68 -5.86 -8.69
N ASP A 32 28.67 -5.37 -9.93
CA ASP A 32 28.36 -6.18 -11.13
C ASP A 32 29.41 -7.28 -11.38
N ALA A 33 30.66 -7.12 -10.87
CA ALA A 33 31.67 -8.16 -10.92
C ALA A 33 31.28 -9.41 -10.10
N LEU A 34 30.41 -9.26 -9.09
CA LEU A 34 29.88 -10.40 -8.34
C LEU A 34 28.91 -11.23 -9.21
N LEU A 35 28.15 -10.60 -10.10
CA LEU A 35 27.23 -11.31 -11.00
C LEU A 35 27.97 -12.11 -12.09
N ALA A 36 29.19 -11.70 -12.48
CA ALA A 36 29.97 -12.33 -13.51
C ALA A 36 30.65 -13.64 -13.07
N ARG A 37 30.65 -13.95 -11.77
CA ARG A 37 31.25 -15.16 -11.20
C ARG A 37 30.22 -16.27 -11.07
N ASP A 38 30.67 -17.52 -11.20
CA ASP A 38 29.86 -18.66 -10.86
C ASP A 38 29.78 -18.86 -9.33
N TRP A 39 28.57 -18.97 -8.82
CA TRP A 39 28.26 -19.09 -7.39
C TRP A 39 27.33 -20.26 -7.14
N ASP A 40 27.39 -20.83 -5.95
CA ASP A 40 26.40 -21.79 -5.49
C ASP A 40 24.97 -21.19 -5.42
N GLY A 41 23.96 -22.06 -5.34
CA GLY A 41 22.55 -21.62 -5.38
C GLY A 41 22.17 -20.52 -4.39
N PRO A 42 22.49 -20.62 -3.08
CA PRO A 42 22.16 -19.59 -2.09
C PRO A 42 22.82 -18.25 -2.37
N VAL A 43 24.12 -18.22 -2.69
CA VAL A 43 24.83 -16.97 -3.01
C VAL A 43 24.29 -16.36 -4.29
N ARG A 44 24.11 -17.18 -5.33
CA ARG A 44 23.51 -16.75 -6.61
C ARG A 44 22.15 -16.09 -6.38
N GLN A 45 21.30 -16.68 -5.55
CA GLN A 45 19.98 -16.10 -5.22
C GLN A 45 20.13 -14.73 -4.53
N VAL A 46 20.99 -14.59 -3.56
CA VAL A 46 21.20 -13.30 -2.86
C VAL A 46 21.74 -12.23 -3.81
N LEU A 47 22.69 -12.57 -4.67
CA LEU A 47 23.22 -11.65 -5.68
C LEU A 47 22.13 -11.25 -6.69
N HIS A 48 21.33 -12.20 -7.15
CA HIS A 48 20.20 -11.91 -8.01
C HIS A 48 19.23 -10.94 -7.33
N GLU A 49 18.82 -11.22 -6.10
CA GLU A 49 17.87 -10.36 -5.36
C GLU A 49 18.44 -8.98 -5.02
N GLN A 50 19.71 -8.89 -4.65
CA GLN A 50 20.31 -7.64 -4.17
C GLN A 50 21.04 -6.82 -5.25
N ILE A 51 21.32 -7.39 -6.41
CA ILE A 51 21.99 -6.67 -7.51
C ILE A 51 21.16 -6.72 -8.78
N ALA A 52 20.94 -7.91 -9.37
CA ALA A 52 20.28 -8.04 -10.68
C ALA A 52 18.85 -7.46 -10.63
N THR A 53 18.04 -7.87 -9.66
CA THR A 53 16.68 -7.35 -9.47
C THR A 53 16.66 -5.82 -9.26
N VAL A 54 17.61 -5.27 -8.50
CA VAL A 54 17.71 -3.81 -8.27
C VAL A 54 18.05 -3.07 -9.57
N ARG A 55 18.95 -3.63 -10.41
CA ARG A 55 19.28 -3.07 -11.73
C ARG A 55 18.09 -3.14 -12.69
N GLU A 56 17.38 -4.26 -12.70
CA GLU A 56 16.15 -4.43 -13.49
C GLU A 56 15.10 -3.41 -13.09
N GLU A 57 14.82 -3.28 -11.79
CA GLU A 57 13.84 -2.29 -11.27
C GLU A 57 14.25 -0.86 -11.65
N ALA A 58 15.54 -0.51 -11.59
CA ALA A 58 16.02 0.82 -12.01
C ALA A 58 15.78 1.07 -13.51
N ALA A 59 16.02 0.07 -14.37
CA ALA A 59 15.77 0.17 -15.81
C ALA A 59 14.26 0.30 -16.10
N ILE A 60 13.41 -0.47 -15.42
CA ILE A 60 11.95 -0.37 -15.51
C ILE A 60 11.50 1.05 -15.08
N ALA A 61 11.98 1.54 -13.93
CA ALA A 61 11.65 2.86 -13.43
C ALA A 61 11.96 3.98 -14.45
N ALA A 62 13.10 3.89 -15.11
CA ALA A 62 13.50 4.86 -16.14
C ALA A 62 12.56 4.86 -17.36
N ALA A 63 12.04 3.69 -17.74
CA ALA A 63 11.19 3.50 -18.91
C ALA A 63 9.69 3.71 -18.67
N LEU A 64 9.24 3.84 -17.41
CA LEU A 64 7.82 3.99 -17.08
C LEU A 64 7.22 5.26 -17.71
N PRO A 65 6.01 5.20 -18.31
CA PRO A 65 5.31 6.39 -18.78
C PRO A 65 4.83 7.25 -17.58
N SER A 66 4.74 8.55 -17.80
CA SER A 66 4.09 9.49 -16.91
C SER A 66 2.82 10.01 -17.57
N LEU A 67 1.67 9.88 -16.90
CA LEU A 67 0.38 10.36 -17.41
C LEU A 67 0.08 11.79 -17.00
N THR A 68 0.74 12.28 -15.95
CA THR A 68 0.49 13.62 -15.41
C THR A 68 1.80 14.29 -15.03
N PRO A 69 1.85 15.64 -14.98
CA PRO A 69 2.94 16.34 -14.34
C PRO A 69 2.93 16.12 -12.82
N MET A 70 4.10 16.29 -12.18
CA MET A 70 4.27 16.30 -10.72
C MET A 70 4.47 17.76 -10.29
N ARG A 71 3.44 18.42 -9.75
CA ARG A 71 3.48 19.87 -9.47
C ARG A 71 3.26 20.21 -8.00
N TYR A 72 2.50 19.41 -7.27
CA TYR A 72 2.14 19.71 -5.90
C TYR A 72 3.27 19.34 -4.93
N GLU A 73 3.65 20.27 -4.06
CA GLU A 73 4.71 20.06 -3.07
C GLU A 73 4.40 18.89 -2.13
N SER A 74 3.13 18.75 -1.73
CA SER A 74 2.69 17.61 -0.92
C SER A 74 2.84 16.27 -1.65
N SER A 75 2.54 16.21 -2.95
CA SER A 75 2.73 15.01 -3.77
C SER A 75 4.22 14.68 -3.92
N LEU A 76 5.08 15.69 -4.11
CA LEU A 76 6.53 15.51 -4.19
C LEU A 76 7.11 14.96 -2.87
N ALA A 77 6.67 15.47 -1.72
CA ALA A 77 7.13 14.98 -0.42
C ALA A 77 6.74 13.51 -0.16
N VAL A 78 5.52 13.11 -0.56
CA VAL A 78 5.05 11.72 -0.50
C VAL A 78 5.81 10.85 -1.52
N GLN A 79 6.02 11.35 -2.73
CA GLN A 79 6.82 10.69 -3.77
C GLN A 79 8.22 10.36 -3.25
N ASP A 80 8.95 11.35 -2.71
CA ASP A 80 10.30 11.17 -2.18
C ASP A 80 10.36 10.10 -1.08
N GLN A 81 9.33 10.05 -0.24
CA GLN A 81 9.23 9.02 0.78
C GLN A 81 9.20 7.61 0.18
N TYR A 82 8.33 7.36 -0.81
CA TYR A 82 8.15 6.05 -1.42
C TYR A 82 9.20 5.72 -2.47
N GLU A 83 9.83 6.72 -3.10
CA GLU A 83 11.04 6.51 -3.93
C GLU A 83 12.18 5.93 -3.09
N ALA A 84 12.38 6.46 -1.89
CA ALA A 84 13.42 5.97 -0.98
C ALA A 84 13.07 4.62 -0.32
N ASN A 85 11.77 4.37 -0.08
CA ASN A 85 11.28 3.23 0.69
C ASN A 85 9.97 2.67 0.12
N PRO A 86 10.03 1.95 -1.02
CA PRO A 86 8.84 1.30 -1.59
C PRO A 86 8.12 0.41 -0.57
N TYR A 87 6.79 0.57 -0.47
CA TYR A 87 5.98 -0.11 0.53
C TYR A 87 4.57 -0.43 -0.02
N PRO A 88 3.95 -1.56 0.39
CA PRO A 88 4.58 -2.71 1.07
C PRO A 88 5.37 -3.58 0.08
N ARG A 89 6.51 -4.12 0.48
CA ARG A 89 7.19 -5.16 -0.32
C ARG A 89 6.55 -6.51 -0.03
N TRP A 90 5.97 -7.12 -1.05
CA TRP A 90 5.29 -8.40 -0.98
C TRP A 90 5.98 -9.45 -1.86
N ARG A 91 5.91 -10.73 -1.48
CA ARG A 91 6.53 -11.83 -2.25
C ARG A 91 5.52 -12.54 -3.14
N ARG A 92 4.32 -12.80 -2.62
CA ARG A 92 3.23 -13.48 -3.33
C ARG A 92 1.93 -12.73 -3.13
N PRO A 93 1.01 -12.71 -4.12
CA PRO A 93 -0.33 -12.23 -3.92
C PRO A 93 -1.05 -13.10 -2.88
N GLY A 94 -2.02 -12.53 -2.18
CA GLY A 94 -2.89 -13.32 -1.31
C GLY A 94 -3.76 -14.29 -2.12
N PRO A 95 -4.29 -15.34 -1.48
CA PRO A 95 -5.26 -16.23 -2.13
C PRO A 95 -6.51 -15.40 -2.50
N GLY A 96 -7.13 -15.74 -3.61
CA GLY A 96 -8.37 -15.13 -4.07
C GLY A 96 -9.12 -16.09 -5.00
N SER A 97 -10.44 -16.00 -4.99
CA SER A 97 -11.31 -16.70 -5.94
C SER A 97 -11.72 -15.73 -7.03
N MET A 98 -11.90 -16.25 -8.24
CA MET A 98 -12.41 -15.47 -9.36
C MET A 98 -13.84 -14.98 -9.08
N LEU A 99 -14.06 -13.69 -9.25
CA LEU A 99 -15.33 -13.02 -9.01
C LEU A 99 -15.89 -12.50 -10.33
N THR A 100 -17.15 -12.80 -10.59
CA THR A 100 -17.96 -12.18 -11.67
C THR A 100 -18.91 -11.13 -11.11
N HIS A 101 -19.11 -11.16 -9.81
CA HIS A 101 -19.93 -10.21 -9.07
C HIS A 101 -19.13 -9.66 -7.89
N VAL A 102 -19.28 -8.40 -7.64
CA VAL A 102 -18.73 -7.73 -6.45
C VAL A 102 -19.85 -6.99 -5.74
N GLN A 103 -20.05 -7.29 -4.46
CA GLN A 103 -21.15 -6.73 -3.66
C GLN A 103 -22.53 -6.92 -4.32
N GLY A 104 -22.78 -8.12 -4.87
CA GLY A 104 -24.03 -8.46 -5.55
C GLY A 104 -24.23 -7.82 -6.93
N ARG A 105 -23.27 -7.02 -7.41
CA ARG A 105 -23.32 -6.37 -8.73
C ARG A 105 -22.52 -7.19 -9.75
N ALA A 106 -23.15 -7.49 -10.89
CA ALA A 106 -22.47 -8.13 -12.02
C ALA A 106 -21.46 -7.14 -12.64
N LEU A 107 -20.30 -7.66 -13.00
CA LEU A 107 -19.28 -6.93 -13.76
C LEU A 107 -19.39 -7.28 -15.25
N PRO A 108 -19.03 -6.37 -16.16
CA PRO A 108 -18.91 -6.71 -17.57
C PRO A 108 -17.86 -7.82 -17.79
N PRO A 109 -17.84 -8.51 -18.94
CA PRO A 109 -16.91 -9.62 -19.21
C PRO A 109 -15.43 -9.20 -19.12
N GLU A 110 -15.09 -7.97 -19.51
CA GLU A 110 -13.75 -7.38 -19.45
C GLU A 110 -13.81 -6.03 -18.71
N PRO A 111 -13.97 -6.04 -17.37
CA PRO A 111 -14.12 -4.81 -16.63
C PRO A 111 -12.81 -4.02 -16.62
N LEU A 112 -12.93 -2.70 -16.86
CA LEU A 112 -11.82 -1.76 -16.73
C LEU A 112 -11.69 -1.35 -15.26
N VAL A 113 -10.54 -1.61 -14.67
CA VAL A 113 -10.26 -1.33 -13.27
C VAL A 113 -9.17 -0.27 -13.17
N LEU A 114 -9.40 0.79 -12.39
CA LEU A 114 -8.37 1.73 -11.97
C LEU A 114 -7.92 1.36 -10.55
N VAL A 115 -6.62 1.24 -10.34
CA VAL A 115 -6.02 1.21 -8.99
C VAL A 115 -5.21 2.48 -8.80
N ALA A 116 -5.77 3.42 -8.06
CA ALA A 116 -5.22 4.75 -7.80
C ALA A 116 -4.35 4.74 -6.54
N GLY A 117 -3.05 5.01 -6.68
CA GLY A 117 -2.06 4.85 -5.62
C GLY A 117 -1.73 3.38 -5.37
N CYS A 118 -1.31 2.67 -6.42
CA CYS A 118 -1.11 1.22 -6.36
C CYS A 118 0.15 0.79 -5.58
N GLY A 119 1.05 1.73 -5.25
CA GLY A 119 2.32 1.45 -4.61
C GLY A 119 3.11 0.36 -5.35
N THR A 120 3.52 -0.65 -4.62
CA THR A 120 4.24 -1.82 -5.17
C THR A 120 3.33 -2.82 -5.91
N GLY A 121 2.10 -2.45 -6.27
CA GLY A 121 1.20 -3.18 -7.17
C GLY A 121 0.43 -4.35 -6.54
N LYS A 122 0.52 -4.58 -5.23
CA LYS A 122 -0.16 -5.71 -4.59
C LYS A 122 -1.67 -5.70 -4.86
N GLN A 123 -2.31 -4.54 -4.70
CA GLN A 123 -3.74 -4.38 -4.91
C GLN A 123 -4.12 -4.57 -6.39
N ALA A 124 -3.31 -4.03 -7.32
CA ALA A 124 -3.55 -4.19 -8.76
C ALA A 124 -3.47 -5.67 -9.18
N VAL A 125 -2.47 -6.40 -8.72
CA VAL A 125 -2.33 -7.84 -8.97
C VAL A 125 -3.50 -8.61 -8.38
N GLN A 126 -3.89 -8.34 -7.12
CA GLN A 126 -5.03 -9.01 -6.49
C GLN A 126 -6.35 -8.73 -7.23
N ALA A 127 -6.63 -7.48 -7.58
CA ALA A 127 -7.83 -7.12 -8.34
C ALA A 127 -7.89 -7.87 -9.68
N THR A 128 -6.78 -7.89 -10.42
CA THR A 128 -6.69 -8.57 -11.72
C THR A 128 -6.81 -10.08 -11.61
N LEU A 129 -6.30 -10.69 -10.56
CA LEU A 129 -6.43 -12.13 -10.31
C LEU A 129 -7.84 -12.52 -9.86
N MET A 130 -8.48 -11.67 -9.04
CA MET A 130 -9.78 -11.98 -8.45
C MET A 130 -10.96 -11.62 -9.36
N ILE A 131 -10.82 -10.64 -10.24
CA ILE A 131 -11.91 -10.19 -11.11
C ILE A 131 -11.74 -10.82 -12.49
N SER A 132 -12.75 -11.60 -12.90
CA SER A 132 -12.74 -12.28 -14.20
C SER A 132 -12.64 -11.27 -15.35
N GLY A 133 -11.73 -11.51 -16.29
CA GLY A 133 -11.54 -10.65 -17.46
C GLY A 133 -10.96 -9.27 -17.19
N ALA A 134 -10.67 -8.89 -15.94
CA ALA A 134 -10.25 -7.53 -15.61
C ALA A 134 -9.02 -7.06 -16.39
N ARG A 135 -9.09 -5.84 -16.90
CA ARG A 135 -7.97 -5.06 -17.43
C ARG A 135 -7.73 -3.88 -16.50
N THR A 136 -6.53 -3.80 -15.96
CA THR A 136 -6.22 -2.87 -14.87
C THR A 136 -5.24 -1.79 -15.32
N LEU A 137 -5.60 -0.53 -15.10
CA LEU A 137 -4.67 0.58 -15.06
C LEU A 137 -4.29 0.84 -13.60
N ALA A 138 -3.01 0.78 -13.29
CA ALA A 138 -2.48 1.00 -11.95
C ALA A 138 -1.53 2.20 -11.96
N VAL A 139 -1.82 3.21 -11.14
CA VAL A 139 -1.04 4.45 -11.11
C VAL A 139 -0.52 4.75 -9.72
N ASP A 140 0.67 5.35 -9.65
CA ASP A 140 1.31 5.77 -8.40
C ASP A 140 2.26 6.96 -8.64
N LEU A 141 2.60 7.70 -7.58
CA LEU A 141 3.60 8.76 -7.63
C LEU A 141 5.02 8.19 -7.79
N SER A 142 5.32 7.07 -7.13
CA SER A 142 6.67 6.50 -7.01
C SER A 142 7.00 5.57 -8.17
N ARG A 143 7.97 5.97 -9.00
CA ARG A 143 8.51 5.13 -10.08
C ARG A 143 9.22 3.89 -9.54
N THR A 144 9.89 4.00 -8.39
CA THR A 144 10.54 2.87 -7.73
C THR A 144 9.51 1.83 -7.26
N SER A 145 8.40 2.27 -6.68
CA SER A 145 7.29 1.37 -6.31
C SER A 145 6.66 0.71 -7.53
N LEU A 146 6.41 1.48 -8.58
CA LEU A 146 5.87 0.98 -9.86
C LEU A 146 6.82 -0.02 -10.54
N ALA A 147 8.14 0.22 -10.50
CA ALA A 147 9.11 -0.71 -11.07
C ALA A 147 9.06 -2.08 -10.39
N TYR A 148 8.98 -2.09 -9.07
CA TYR A 148 8.72 -3.31 -8.30
C TYR A 148 7.42 -3.99 -8.75
N ALA A 149 6.34 -3.21 -8.90
CA ALA A 149 5.03 -3.73 -9.34
C ALA A 149 5.10 -4.37 -10.72
N VAL A 150 5.72 -3.70 -11.69
CA VAL A 150 5.90 -4.22 -13.07
C VAL A 150 6.68 -5.54 -13.06
N ARG A 151 7.82 -5.60 -12.37
CA ARG A 151 8.61 -6.82 -12.27
C ARG A 151 7.80 -7.97 -11.69
N LYS A 152 7.11 -7.72 -10.56
CA LYS A 152 6.24 -8.72 -9.91
C LYS A 152 5.08 -9.19 -10.80
N THR A 153 4.53 -8.29 -11.58
CA THR A 153 3.46 -8.59 -12.54
C THR A 153 3.96 -9.49 -13.67
N ARG A 154 5.17 -9.24 -14.20
CA ARG A 154 5.82 -10.09 -15.19
C ARG A 154 6.13 -11.48 -14.65
N GLU A 155 6.64 -11.59 -13.42
CA GLU A 155 6.85 -12.89 -12.74
C GLU A 155 5.57 -13.73 -12.62
N LEU A 156 4.39 -13.09 -12.61
CA LEU A 156 3.09 -13.75 -12.53
C LEU A 156 2.40 -13.95 -13.90
N GLY A 157 3.01 -13.50 -15.00
CA GLY A 157 2.42 -13.57 -16.33
C GLY A 157 1.18 -12.69 -16.53
N LEU A 158 1.09 -11.56 -15.83
CA LEU A 158 -0.06 -10.64 -15.86
C LEU A 158 0.23 -9.34 -16.62
N ASP A 159 1.37 -9.21 -17.27
CA ASP A 159 1.84 -8.01 -17.97
C ASP A 159 0.93 -7.56 -19.11
N GLN A 160 0.16 -8.49 -19.71
CA GLN A 160 -0.86 -8.16 -20.71
C GLN A 160 -2.20 -7.66 -20.13
N ARG A 161 -2.39 -7.78 -18.81
CA ARG A 161 -3.62 -7.45 -18.14
C ARG A 161 -3.52 -6.23 -17.21
N ILE A 162 -2.30 -5.83 -16.84
CA ILE A 162 -2.05 -4.69 -15.96
C ILE A 162 -1.08 -3.72 -16.64
N THR A 163 -1.53 -2.49 -16.80
CA THR A 163 -0.71 -1.36 -17.27
C THR A 163 -0.34 -0.49 -16.09
N TYR A 164 0.94 -0.11 -15.97
CA TYR A 164 1.45 0.76 -14.93
C TYR A 164 1.90 2.09 -15.49
N ALA A 165 1.60 3.20 -14.78
CA ALA A 165 2.07 4.52 -15.14
C ALA A 165 2.26 5.40 -13.90
N GLN A 166 3.23 6.30 -13.97
CA GLN A 166 3.36 7.36 -12.96
C GLN A 166 2.23 8.38 -13.14
N ALA A 167 1.56 8.75 -12.05
CA ALA A 167 0.56 9.82 -12.06
C ALA A 167 0.39 10.44 -10.67
N ASP A 168 0.19 11.75 -10.65
CA ASP A 168 -0.39 12.44 -9.51
C ASP A 168 -1.91 12.39 -9.61
N LEU A 169 -2.59 11.86 -8.60
CA LEU A 169 -4.04 11.72 -8.58
C LEU A 169 -4.75 13.10 -8.65
N MET A 170 -4.09 14.16 -8.17
CA MET A 170 -4.60 15.53 -8.26
C MET A 170 -4.63 16.07 -9.70
N GLU A 171 -3.83 15.50 -10.58
CA GLU A 171 -3.73 15.89 -12.00
C GLU A 171 -4.41 14.86 -12.94
N LEU A 172 -5.01 13.81 -12.41
CA LEU A 172 -5.77 12.86 -13.24
C LEU A 172 -7.06 13.52 -13.75
N HIS A 173 -7.23 13.49 -15.06
CA HIS A 173 -8.38 14.04 -15.76
C HIS A 173 -9.22 12.94 -16.42
N GLY A 174 -10.47 13.24 -16.70
CA GLY A 174 -11.43 12.33 -17.31
C GLY A 174 -12.62 12.03 -16.40
N GLU A 175 -13.62 11.40 -16.98
CA GLU A 175 -14.86 11.01 -16.28
C GLU A 175 -15.38 9.67 -16.82
N ALA A 176 -16.07 8.90 -15.97
CA ALA A 176 -16.84 7.72 -16.37
C ALA A 176 -16.09 6.71 -17.25
N GLN A 177 -14.82 6.44 -16.95
CA GLN A 177 -13.97 5.57 -17.75
C GLN A 177 -13.91 4.12 -17.21
N PHE A 178 -13.99 3.93 -15.91
CA PHE A 178 -13.73 2.66 -15.26
C PHE A 178 -15.01 2.04 -14.67
N ASP A 179 -15.12 0.73 -14.82
CA ASP A 179 -16.18 -0.07 -14.19
C ASP A 179 -15.94 -0.20 -12.69
N MET A 180 -14.66 -0.12 -12.28
CA MET A 180 -14.26 -0.14 -10.89
C MET A 180 -13.07 0.79 -10.65
N VAL A 181 -13.13 1.54 -9.54
CA VAL A 181 -12.02 2.37 -9.04
C VAL A 181 -11.65 1.91 -7.64
N GLN A 182 -10.38 1.64 -7.40
CA GLN A 182 -9.87 1.23 -6.11
C GLN A 182 -8.77 2.17 -5.63
N SER A 183 -8.80 2.57 -4.36
CA SER A 183 -7.73 3.33 -3.71
C SER A 183 -7.70 3.00 -2.23
N ALA A 184 -6.64 2.34 -1.77
CA ALA A 184 -6.49 1.97 -0.36
C ALA A 184 -5.10 2.33 0.17
N GLY A 185 -5.07 3.04 1.28
CA GLY A 185 -3.81 3.51 1.86
C GLY A 185 -3.22 4.74 1.17
N VAL A 186 -4.05 5.60 0.56
CA VAL A 186 -3.59 6.71 -0.31
C VAL A 186 -4.19 8.06 0.07
N LEU A 187 -5.51 8.19 0.00
CA LEU A 187 -6.17 9.49 0.10
C LEU A 187 -5.88 10.23 1.42
N HIS A 188 -5.72 9.49 2.49
CA HIS A 188 -5.37 10.05 3.81
C HIS A 188 -3.91 10.57 3.88
N HIS A 189 -3.12 10.36 2.84
CA HIS A 189 -1.78 10.94 2.67
C HIS A 189 -1.76 12.15 1.73
N MET A 190 -2.89 12.48 1.11
CA MET A 190 -3.01 13.67 0.25
C MET A 190 -3.21 14.94 1.09
N ALA A 191 -2.92 16.11 0.51
CA ALA A 191 -3.14 17.39 1.18
C ALA A 191 -4.62 17.58 1.58
N ASP A 192 -5.53 17.20 0.69
CA ASP A 192 -6.98 17.14 0.95
C ASP A 192 -7.52 15.77 0.50
N PRO A 193 -7.86 14.89 1.48
CA PRO A 193 -8.41 13.57 1.17
C PRO A 193 -9.79 13.63 0.50
N PHE A 194 -10.58 14.68 0.72
CA PHE A 194 -11.90 14.85 0.10
C PHE A 194 -11.79 15.25 -1.37
N GLU A 195 -10.87 16.18 -1.69
CA GLU A 195 -10.56 16.50 -3.09
C GLU A 195 -9.98 15.28 -3.81
N GLY A 196 -9.07 14.53 -3.16
CA GLY A 196 -8.55 13.27 -3.69
C GLY A 196 -9.65 12.26 -4.00
N ALA A 197 -10.60 12.08 -3.08
CA ALA A 197 -11.77 11.22 -3.29
C ALA A 197 -12.61 11.70 -4.48
N ARG A 198 -12.87 13.01 -4.58
CA ARG A 198 -13.62 13.61 -5.70
C ARG A 198 -12.94 13.33 -7.04
N ARG A 199 -11.61 13.49 -7.11
CA ARG A 199 -10.84 13.25 -8.33
C ARG A 199 -10.96 11.82 -8.82
N ILE A 200 -10.80 10.83 -7.95
CA ILE A 200 -10.84 9.43 -8.37
C ILE A 200 -12.27 8.89 -8.56
N CYS A 201 -13.23 9.34 -7.73
CA CYS A 201 -14.61 8.84 -7.83
C CYS A 201 -15.31 9.28 -9.12
N ARG A 202 -14.95 10.46 -9.69
CA ARG A 202 -15.52 10.88 -10.98
C ARG A 202 -15.10 9.98 -12.14
N LEU A 203 -13.95 9.27 -12.03
CA LEU A 203 -13.46 8.36 -13.05
C LEU A 203 -14.26 7.07 -13.15
N ALA A 204 -15.04 6.72 -12.12
CA ALA A 204 -15.95 5.58 -12.17
C ALA A 204 -17.18 5.90 -13.05
N LYS A 205 -17.60 4.93 -13.86
CA LYS A 205 -18.85 5.01 -14.65
C LYS A 205 -20.06 5.12 -13.73
N PRO A 206 -21.18 5.72 -14.19
CA PRO A 206 -22.46 5.55 -13.53
C PRO A 206 -22.77 4.06 -13.29
N GLY A 207 -23.22 3.70 -12.10
CA GLY A 207 -23.39 2.30 -11.69
C GLY A 207 -22.10 1.55 -11.35
N GLY A 208 -20.91 2.14 -11.60
CA GLY A 208 -19.63 1.53 -11.31
C GLY A 208 -19.34 1.37 -9.82
N LEU A 209 -18.34 0.57 -9.51
CA LEU A 209 -17.92 0.23 -8.14
C LEU A 209 -16.72 1.06 -7.70
N ILE A 210 -16.68 1.40 -6.42
CA ILE A 210 -15.58 2.11 -5.79
C ILE A 210 -15.19 1.36 -4.51
N ALA A 211 -13.89 1.09 -4.35
CA ALA A 211 -13.33 0.51 -3.14
C ALA A 211 -12.33 1.50 -2.52
N LEU A 212 -12.60 1.96 -1.30
CA LEU A 212 -11.71 2.88 -0.59
C LEU A 212 -11.15 2.26 0.68
N GLY A 213 -9.89 2.61 0.99
CA GLY A 213 -9.21 2.27 2.24
C GLY A 213 -8.65 3.52 2.91
N LEU A 214 -9.19 3.90 4.09
CA LEU A 214 -8.88 5.15 4.79
C LEU A 214 -8.57 4.90 6.26
N TYR A 215 -7.63 5.64 6.85
CA TYR A 215 -7.27 5.46 8.26
C TYR A 215 -8.36 5.98 9.20
N SER A 216 -8.77 5.11 10.14
CA SER A 216 -9.71 5.44 11.20
C SER A 216 -9.05 6.33 12.27
N ALA A 217 -9.70 7.43 12.62
CA ALA A 217 -9.25 8.31 13.70
C ALA A 217 -9.19 7.57 15.05
N ARG A 218 -10.23 6.77 15.39
CA ARG A 218 -10.27 6.01 16.65
C ARG A 218 -9.17 4.95 16.72
N ALA A 219 -8.95 4.20 15.63
CA ALA A 219 -7.95 3.15 15.62
C ALA A 219 -6.49 3.67 15.66
N ARG A 220 -6.27 4.91 15.21
CA ARG A 220 -4.94 5.54 15.18
C ARG A 220 -4.53 6.26 16.47
N VAL A 221 -5.45 6.53 17.40
CA VAL A 221 -5.15 7.20 18.70
C VAL A 221 -3.96 6.55 19.40
N GLY A 222 -3.88 5.22 19.44
CA GLY A 222 -2.80 4.50 20.12
C GLY A 222 -1.41 4.62 19.48
N LEU A 223 -1.28 5.26 18.31
CA LEU A 223 0.02 5.51 17.67
C LEU A 223 0.64 6.87 18.08
N GLY A 224 -0.14 7.77 18.67
CA GLY A 224 0.29 9.11 19.03
C GLY A 224 1.59 9.15 19.85
N PRO A 225 1.71 8.40 20.97
CA PRO A 225 2.94 8.38 21.78
C PRO A 225 4.17 7.88 21.00
N ALA A 226 4.03 6.85 20.15
CA ALA A 226 5.12 6.33 19.34
C ALA A 226 5.57 7.33 18.27
N ARG A 227 4.64 8.06 17.66
CA ARG A 227 4.92 9.13 16.70
C ARG A 227 5.57 10.34 17.39
N ALA A 228 5.17 10.66 18.60
CA ALA A 228 5.85 11.70 19.39
C ALA A 228 7.32 11.33 19.64
N LEU A 229 7.61 10.08 20.01
CA LEU A 229 8.97 9.56 20.12
C LEU A 229 9.72 9.65 18.78
N ALA A 230 9.06 9.30 17.68
CA ALA A 230 9.67 9.28 16.35
C ALA A 230 10.12 10.68 15.86
N LYS A 231 9.55 11.78 16.39
CA LYS A 231 9.96 13.15 16.03
C LYS A 231 11.42 13.48 16.39
N ALA A 232 12.03 12.74 17.32
CA ALA A 232 13.45 12.88 17.65
C ALA A 232 14.39 12.19 16.63
N TYR A 233 13.84 11.53 15.62
CA TYR A 233 14.59 10.75 14.64
C TYR A 233 14.32 11.24 13.22
N THR A 234 15.27 10.95 12.32
CA THR A 234 15.14 11.26 10.89
C THR A 234 14.88 9.96 10.09
N PRO A 235 14.44 10.06 8.83
CA PRO A 235 14.31 8.89 7.95
C PRO A 235 15.60 8.06 7.84
N GLN A 236 16.78 8.67 7.97
CA GLN A 236 18.09 8.01 7.94
C GLN A 236 18.36 7.25 9.25
N THR A 237 17.77 7.67 10.36
CA THR A 237 17.97 7.09 11.70
C THR A 237 16.83 6.18 12.15
N VAL A 238 15.97 5.72 11.24
CA VAL A 238 14.86 4.77 11.53
C VAL A 238 15.32 3.52 12.29
N ARG A 239 16.55 3.04 12.03
CA ARG A 239 17.10 1.89 12.78
C ARG A 239 17.32 2.23 14.26
N ALA A 240 17.79 3.46 14.56
CA ALA A 240 17.96 3.93 15.93
C ALA A 240 16.62 4.10 16.64
N LEU A 241 15.59 4.63 15.95
CA LEU A 241 14.22 4.69 16.47
C LEU A 241 13.71 3.28 16.83
N ARG A 242 13.86 2.30 15.93
CA ARG A 242 13.44 0.92 16.19
C ARG A 242 14.16 0.34 17.41
N GLN A 243 15.47 0.57 17.54
CA GLN A 243 16.22 0.11 18.71
C GLN A 243 15.77 0.81 20.00
N ALA A 244 15.47 2.11 19.95
CA ALA A 244 14.94 2.83 21.09
C ALA A 244 13.58 2.24 21.55
N ILE A 245 12.69 1.91 20.61
CA ILE A 245 11.41 1.27 20.94
C ILE A 245 11.61 -0.14 21.52
N ILE A 246 12.53 -0.93 20.97
CA ILE A 246 12.85 -2.27 21.50
C ILE A 246 13.38 -2.21 22.93
N ASN A 247 14.14 -1.18 23.26
CA ASN A 247 14.77 -0.98 24.58
C ASN A 247 13.80 -0.42 25.64
N LEU A 248 12.57 -0.02 25.28
CA LEU A 248 11.57 0.34 26.26
C LEU A 248 11.22 -0.90 27.14
N PRO A 249 10.73 -0.72 28.37
CA PRO A 249 10.24 -1.81 29.20
C PRO A 249 9.22 -2.70 28.48
N ASP A 250 9.17 -3.98 28.85
CA ASP A 250 8.25 -4.96 28.18
C ASP A 250 6.76 -4.59 28.38
N ASP A 251 6.43 -3.93 29.47
CA ASP A 251 5.08 -3.47 29.80
C ASP A 251 4.76 -2.08 29.24
N ASP A 252 5.73 -1.39 28.65
CA ASP A 252 5.51 -0.08 28.04
C ASP A 252 4.46 -0.15 26.92
N PRO A 253 3.41 0.68 26.95
CA PRO A 253 2.32 0.62 25.98
C PRO A 253 2.76 0.96 24.55
N VAL A 254 3.77 1.83 24.37
CA VAL A 254 4.35 2.14 23.06
C VAL A 254 5.00 0.90 22.48
N ARG A 255 5.89 0.25 23.27
CA ARG A 255 6.56 -0.97 22.84
C ARG A 255 5.56 -2.06 22.46
N ARG A 256 4.62 -2.37 23.35
CA ARG A 256 3.60 -3.41 23.11
C ARG A 256 2.82 -3.14 21.82
N ARG A 257 2.39 -1.92 21.62
CA ARG A 257 1.60 -1.52 20.45
C ARG A 257 2.37 -1.63 19.16
N ILE A 258 3.62 -1.14 19.16
CA ILE A 258 4.43 -1.02 17.93
C ILE A 258 5.06 -2.34 17.55
N VAL A 259 5.60 -3.09 18.50
CA VAL A 259 6.23 -4.41 18.25
C VAL A 259 5.19 -5.46 17.78
N ALA A 260 3.91 -5.28 18.13
CA ALA A 260 2.82 -6.12 17.60
C ALA A 260 2.52 -5.88 16.11
N SER A 261 3.00 -4.75 15.52
CA SER A 261 2.80 -4.46 14.09
C SER A 261 3.88 -5.13 13.24
N ALA A 262 3.47 -5.82 12.17
CA ALA A 262 4.40 -6.37 11.18
C ALA A 262 5.23 -5.27 10.49
N ASP A 263 4.68 -4.06 10.36
CA ASP A 263 5.34 -2.92 9.72
C ASP A 263 6.58 -2.45 10.49
N PHE A 264 6.60 -2.65 11.81
CA PHE A 264 7.76 -2.31 12.64
C PHE A 264 9.04 -3.04 12.21
N TYR A 265 8.94 -4.25 11.67
CA TYR A 265 10.09 -5.12 11.38
C TYR A 265 10.81 -4.80 10.06
N SER A 266 10.27 -3.90 9.24
CA SER A 266 10.97 -3.38 8.06
C SER A 266 11.22 -1.88 8.17
N THR A 267 12.28 -1.40 7.51
CA THR A 267 12.59 0.05 7.47
C THR A 267 11.46 0.83 6.78
N SER A 268 10.98 0.32 5.64
CA SER A 268 9.89 0.95 4.88
C SER A 268 8.59 0.97 5.69
N GLY A 269 8.21 -0.15 6.31
CA GLY A 269 6.99 -0.23 7.11
C GLY A 269 7.07 0.63 8.38
N CYS A 270 8.20 0.62 9.10
CA CYS A 270 8.36 1.45 10.29
C CYS A 270 8.31 2.95 9.96
N ARG A 271 8.91 3.35 8.83
CA ARG A 271 8.84 4.72 8.34
C ARG A 271 7.41 5.12 7.97
N ASP A 272 6.70 4.26 7.26
CA ASP A 272 5.30 4.48 6.90
C ASP A 272 4.40 4.61 8.15
N LEU A 273 4.58 3.71 9.13
CA LEU A 273 3.77 3.66 10.35
C LEU A 273 3.98 4.89 11.26
N LEU A 274 5.23 5.32 11.46
CA LEU A 274 5.61 6.27 12.51
C LEU A 274 6.14 7.61 12.01
N MET A 275 6.61 7.71 10.76
CA MET A 275 7.33 8.88 10.24
C MET A 275 6.78 9.34 8.90
N HIS A 276 5.51 9.04 8.59
CA HIS A 276 4.90 9.50 7.35
C HIS A 276 4.82 11.03 7.35
N VAL A 277 5.17 11.64 6.21
CA VAL A 277 5.26 13.11 6.06
C VAL A 277 3.90 13.79 6.18
N GLN A 278 2.82 13.09 5.82
CA GLN A 278 1.45 13.60 5.89
C GLN A 278 0.45 12.47 6.12
N GLU A 279 -0.41 12.60 7.12
CA GLU A 279 -1.46 11.61 7.38
C GLU A 279 -2.69 12.28 8.00
N HIS A 280 -3.84 12.03 7.41
CA HIS A 280 -5.16 12.38 7.93
C HIS A 280 -5.82 11.15 8.55
N HIS A 281 -6.56 11.36 9.64
CA HIS A 281 -7.35 10.33 10.28
C HIS A 281 -8.82 10.69 10.13
N LEU A 282 -9.61 9.78 9.54
CA LEU A 282 -11.00 10.04 9.20
C LEU A 282 -11.94 9.36 10.20
N THR A 283 -13.14 9.90 10.29
CA THR A 283 -14.26 9.38 11.09
C THR A 283 -15.33 8.78 10.17
N ILE A 284 -16.31 8.07 10.73
CA ILE A 284 -17.49 7.60 9.98
C ILE A 284 -18.26 8.78 9.35
N ALA A 285 -18.30 9.93 10.03
CA ALA A 285 -18.91 11.14 9.47
C ALA A 285 -18.18 11.66 8.24
N ASP A 286 -16.84 11.58 8.21
CA ASP A 286 -16.03 11.92 7.03
C ASP A 286 -16.27 10.95 5.87
N LEU A 287 -16.47 9.66 6.16
CA LEU A 287 -16.86 8.69 5.12
C LEU A 287 -18.22 9.02 4.53
N ARG A 288 -19.20 9.38 5.37
CA ARG A 288 -20.51 9.82 4.90
C ARG A 288 -20.38 11.05 3.99
N ARG A 289 -19.58 12.03 4.39
CA ARG A 289 -19.29 13.21 3.56
C ARG A 289 -18.69 12.81 2.19
N ILE A 290 -17.71 11.90 2.16
CA ILE A 290 -17.14 11.39 0.89
C ILE A 290 -18.21 10.74 0.04
N LEU A 291 -19.09 9.93 0.62
CA LEU A 291 -20.18 9.27 -0.12
C LEU A 291 -21.17 10.29 -0.71
N ASP A 292 -21.62 11.24 0.09
CA ASP A 292 -22.62 12.22 -0.31
C ASP A 292 -22.12 13.18 -1.38
N GLU A 293 -20.90 13.77 -1.16
CA GLU A 293 -20.28 14.71 -2.10
C GLU A 293 -19.97 14.09 -3.46
N ASN A 294 -19.80 12.76 -3.53
CA ASN A 294 -19.46 12.05 -4.77
C ASN A 294 -20.63 11.25 -5.38
N GLY A 295 -21.86 11.40 -4.84
CA GLY A 295 -23.02 10.69 -5.33
C GLY A 295 -22.90 9.16 -5.22
N LEU A 296 -22.34 8.69 -4.10
CA LEU A 296 -22.09 7.28 -3.86
C LEU A 296 -23.13 6.68 -2.91
N THR A 297 -23.41 5.40 -3.09
CA THR A 297 -24.19 4.57 -2.16
C THR A 297 -23.23 3.64 -1.42
N PHE A 298 -23.27 3.63 -0.10
CA PHE A 298 -22.49 2.70 0.72
C PHE A 298 -22.96 1.26 0.48
N LEU A 299 -22.02 0.34 0.28
CA LEU A 299 -22.29 -1.08 0.01
C LEU A 299 -21.73 -2.02 1.09
N GLY A 300 -21.10 -1.46 2.13
CA GLY A 300 -20.60 -2.21 3.27
C GLY A 300 -19.09 -2.15 3.46
N PHE A 301 -18.66 -2.43 4.68
CA PHE A 301 -17.26 -2.58 5.03
C PHE A 301 -16.75 -3.99 4.74
N LEU A 302 -15.50 -4.12 4.27
CA LEU A 302 -14.85 -5.40 4.09
C LEU A 302 -14.68 -6.14 5.44
N GLN A 303 -14.57 -5.40 6.55
CA GLN A 303 -14.48 -5.96 7.90
C GLN A 303 -15.71 -6.79 8.28
N PHE A 304 -16.84 -6.50 7.67
CA PHE A 304 -18.08 -7.27 7.88
C PHE A 304 -17.98 -8.72 7.36
N GLU A 305 -17.06 -9.01 6.45
CA GLU A 305 -16.78 -10.37 5.99
C GLU A 305 -16.14 -11.24 7.10
N PHE A 306 -15.48 -10.65 8.08
CA PHE A 306 -14.91 -11.37 9.21
C PHE A 306 -16.01 -11.80 10.17
N LYS A 307 -16.17 -13.14 10.34
CA LYS A 307 -17.23 -13.75 11.16
C LYS A 307 -17.35 -13.12 12.56
N GLY A 308 -16.23 -12.91 13.27
CA GLY A 308 -16.25 -12.35 14.62
C GLY A 308 -16.79 -10.91 14.67
N ILE A 309 -16.47 -10.07 13.68
CA ILE A 309 -16.98 -8.70 13.59
C ILE A 309 -18.46 -8.72 13.22
N ARG A 310 -18.82 -9.51 12.19
CA ARG A 310 -20.21 -9.63 11.71
C ARG A 310 -21.16 -10.12 12.79
N ASP A 311 -20.80 -11.18 13.50
CA ASP A 311 -21.65 -11.76 14.53
C ASP A 311 -21.82 -10.77 15.71
N ALA A 312 -20.75 -10.10 16.11
CA ALA A 312 -20.80 -9.08 17.16
C ALA A 312 -21.62 -7.85 16.75
N TYR A 313 -21.51 -7.41 15.49
CA TYR A 313 -22.29 -6.31 14.96
C TYR A 313 -23.77 -6.67 14.91
N ARG A 314 -24.14 -7.82 14.36
CA ARG A 314 -25.54 -8.27 14.27
C ARG A 314 -26.19 -8.47 15.62
N ALA A 315 -25.45 -8.95 16.61
CA ALA A 315 -25.94 -9.05 17.98
C ALA A 315 -26.24 -7.68 18.60
N ARG A 316 -25.45 -6.67 18.27
CA ARG A 316 -25.61 -5.29 18.77
C ARG A 316 -26.67 -4.51 18.01
N PHE A 317 -26.79 -4.73 16.69
CA PHE A 317 -27.69 -4.01 15.79
C PHE A 317 -28.53 -4.99 14.93
N PRO A 318 -29.51 -5.69 15.56
CA PRO A 318 -30.33 -6.68 14.86
C PRO A 318 -31.23 -6.10 13.76
N HIS A 319 -31.47 -4.78 13.79
CA HIS A 319 -32.24 -4.07 12.75
C HIS A 319 -31.44 -3.80 11.48
N ASP A 320 -30.11 -3.90 11.52
CA ASP A 320 -29.22 -3.78 10.36
C ASP A 320 -28.39 -5.05 10.11
N PRO A 321 -29.02 -6.16 9.73
CA PRO A 321 -28.32 -7.44 9.53
C PRO A 321 -27.34 -7.43 8.36
N ALA A 322 -27.44 -6.45 7.46
CA ALA A 322 -26.56 -6.26 6.32
C ALA A 322 -25.32 -5.41 6.62
N GLY A 323 -25.31 -4.68 7.73
CA GLY A 323 -24.19 -3.80 8.11
C GLY A 323 -24.06 -2.57 7.20
N LEU A 324 -25.17 -1.96 6.84
CA LEU A 324 -25.21 -0.82 5.92
C LEU A 324 -25.48 0.53 6.62
N ASP A 325 -25.84 0.50 7.89
CA ASP A 325 -26.10 1.69 8.68
C ASP A 325 -24.78 2.27 9.26
N LEU A 326 -24.36 3.40 8.70
CA LEU A 326 -23.13 4.09 9.15
C LEU A 326 -23.24 4.65 10.57
N ASP A 327 -24.44 5.01 11.05
CA ASP A 327 -24.61 5.48 12.43
C ASP A 327 -24.43 4.32 13.43
N ALA A 328 -24.95 3.15 13.10
CA ALA A 328 -24.71 1.93 13.86
C ALA A 328 -23.22 1.55 13.88
N TRP A 329 -22.50 1.71 12.76
CA TRP A 329 -21.06 1.49 12.69
C TRP A 329 -20.26 2.51 13.52
N ASP A 330 -20.68 3.78 13.60
CA ASP A 330 -20.02 4.78 14.43
C ASP A 330 -20.10 4.43 15.91
N ILE A 331 -21.29 3.98 16.36
CA ILE A 331 -21.49 3.47 17.72
C ILE A 331 -20.65 2.21 17.96
N PHE A 332 -20.66 1.26 17.02
CA PHE A 332 -19.92 0.01 17.15
C PHE A 332 -18.40 0.24 17.23
N GLU A 333 -17.87 1.16 16.44
CA GLU A 333 -16.46 1.53 16.51
C GLU A 333 -16.11 2.25 17.81
N ALA A 334 -17.00 3.10 18.35
CA ALA A 334 -16.80 3.74 19.64
C ALA A 334 -16.70 2.72 20.79
N GLU A 335 -17.54 1.68 20.75
CA GLU A 335 -17.51 0.57 21.70
C GLU A 335 -16.31 -0.37 21.49
N ARG A 336 -15.80 -0.47 20.26
CA ARG A 336 -14.73 -1.39 19.83
C ARG A 336 -13.71 -0.69 18.92
N PRO A 337 -12.84 0.18 19.45
CA PRO A 337 -11.96 1.04 18.66
C PRO A 337 -10.97 0.30 17.74
N THR A 338 -10.74 -1.00 17.99
CA THR A 338 -9.86 -1.83 17.18
C THR A 338 -10.56 -2.48 15.97
N THR A 339 -11.86 -2.28 15.77
CA THR A 339 -12.61 -2.83 14.65
C THR A 339 -11.95 -2.49 13.31
N PHE A 340 -11.52 -1.24 13.14
CA PHE A 340 -10.86 -0.75 11.95
C PHE A 340 -9.35 -0.50 12.19
N ALA A 341 -8.69 -1.38 12.96
CA ALA A 341 -7.30 -1.20 13.38
C ALA A 341 -6.30 -0.99 12.23
N ARG A 342 -6.60 -1.48 11.03
CA ARG A 342 -5.80 -1.21 9.83
C ARG A 342 -6.30 0.03 9.11
N MET A 343 -7.55 0.03 8.68
CA MET A 343 -8.23 1.15 8.01
C MET A 343 -9.72 0.82 7.82
N TYR A 344 -10.55 1.80 7.61
CA TYR A 344 -11.85 1.60 6.98
C TYR A 344 -11.62 1.09 5.56
N GLN A 345 -12.03 -0.11 5.25
CA GLN A 345 -12.06 -0.63 3.89
C GLN A 345 -13.51 -0.89 3.52
N PHE A 346 -14.01 -0.20 2.52
CA PHE A 346 -15.42 -0.27 2.17
C PHE A 346 -15.66 -0.19 0.67
N TRP A 347 -16.79 -0.74 0.29
CA TRP A 347 -17.34 -0.65 -1.06
C TRP A 347 -18.41 0.42 -1.15
N ALA A 348 -18.42 1.11 -2.28
CA ALA A 348 -19.49 2.03 -2.65
C ALA A 348 -19.86 1.84 -4.12
N GLY A 349 -21.10 2.16 -4.46
CA GLY A 349 -21.60 2.16 -5.83
C GLY A 349 -21.86 3.59 -6.29
N LYS A 350 -21.36 3.99 -7.46
CA LYS A 350 -21.70 5.27 -8.05
C LYS A 350 -23.17 5.24 -8.48
N ARG A 351 -23.92 6.28 -8.11
CA ARG A 351 -25.33 6.42 -8.56
C ARG A 351 -25.36 6.59 -10.08
N ALA A 352 -26.46 6.13 -10.71
CA ALA A 352 -26.68 6.25 -12.13
C ALA A 352 -26.90 7.71 -12.56
#